data_9e1e6f7b6df99f5c7b405ac651b3390e
#
_entry.id   9e1e6f7b6df99f5c7b405ac651b3390e
#
_cell.length_a   1.000
_cell.length_b   1.000
_cell.length_c   1.000
_cell.angle_alpha   90.00
_cell.angle_beta   90.00
_cell.angle_gamma   90.00
#
_symmetry.space_group_name_H-M   'P 1'
#
loop_
_entity.id
_entity.type
_entity.pdbx_description
1 polymer ?
#
loop_
_entity_poly.entity_id
_entity_poly.type
_entity_poly.pdbx_seq_one_letter_code
_entity_poly.pdbx_strand_id
1 'polypeptide(L)'
;MVVETDYSCPCLDTCPLSKSMDVIGGKWKMQILCTLNTSGPLRYNEVRRKMEGVSNTVLVKALRELTEAGLVRRNEYMEVPVRVEYETTTICDDLIPILENLSNWCEKNLL
;
A
#
# COMPACT_ATOMS: atom_id res chain seq x y z
N MET A 1 27.83 -8.17 -18.52
CA MET A 1 27.07 -7.95 -18.72
C MET A 1 26.57 -7.01 -18.80
N VAL A 2 26.32 -6.59 -18.96
CA VAL A 2 25.87 -5.75 -18.94
C VAL A 2 25.00 -5.44 -19.37
N VAL A 3 24.47 -5.18 -19.26
CA VAL A 3 23.57 -4.97 -19.52
C VAL A 3 23.33 -3.99 -19.97
N GLU A 4 23.15 -3.78 -20.74
CA GLU A 4 22.90 -2.87 -21.25
C GLU A 4 21.66 -2.56 -21.38
N THR A 5 20.90 -2.71 -20.69
CA THR A 5 19.59 -2.32 -20.77
C THR A 5 19.46 -0.94 -20.45
N ASP A 6 18.38 -0.36 -20.77
CA ASP A 6 18.10 0.95 -20.35
C ASP A 6 17.87 0.98 -18.91
N TYR A 7 17.54 -0.14 -18.28
CA TYR A 7 17.29 -0.14 -16.87
C TYR A 7 18.51 -0.67 -16.21
N SER A 8 19.14 0.18 -15.47
CA SER A 8 20.28 -0.18 -14.74
C SER A 8 19.88 -0.08 -13.31
N CYS A 9 19.79 -1.14 -12.65
CA CYS A 9 19.37 -1.09 -11.29
C CYS A 9 20.44 -1.56 -10.38
N PRO A 10 21.31 -0.73 -10.05
CA PRO A 10 22.37 -1.09 -9.23
C PRO A 10 22.11 -0.95 -7.82
N CYS A 11 20.98 -0.76 -7.41
CA CYS A 11 20.66 -0.65 -6.00
C CYS A 11 21.34 0.53 -5.36
N LEU A 12 21.44 1.60 -6.12
CA LEU A 12 21.95 2.83 -5.58
C LEU A 12 20.81 3.66 -5.03
N ASP A 13 21.16 4.79 -4.44
CA ASP A 13 20.18 5.67 -3.82
C ASP A 13 19.08 6.08 -4.73
N THR A 14 19.33 6.17 -6.03
CA THR A 14 18.33 6.63 -6.96
C THR A 14 17.55 5.50 -7.62
N CYS A 15 17.73 4.27 -7.17
CA CYS A 15 17.04 3.15 -7.76
C CYS A 15 15.53 3.27 -7.55
N PRO A 16 14.73 3.26 -8.63
CA PRO A 16 13.28 3.39 -8.47
C PRO A 16 12.66 2.29 -7.63
N LEU A 17 13.18 1.08 -7.74
CA LEU A 17 12.66 -0.02 -6.94
C LEU A 17 12.92 0.21 -5.45
N SER A 18 14.09 0.72 -5.12
CA SER A 18 14.41 1.04 -3.74
C SER A 18 13.48 2.11 -3.20
N LYS A 19 13.20 3.12 -4.00
CA LYS A 19 12.27 4.17 -3.60
C LYS A 19 10.86 3.63 -3.40
N SER A 20 10.45 2.71 -4.26
CA SER A 20 9.15 2.08 -4.10
C SER A 20 9.05 1.37 -2.77
N MET A 21 10.11 0.66 -2.40
CA MET A 21 10.10 -0.08 -1.14
C MET A 21 10.05 0.86 0.05
N ASP A 22 10.61 2.06 -0.07
CA ASP A 22 10.50 3.04 1.00
C ASP A 22 9.05 3.48 1.22
N VAL A 23 8.29 3.53 0.14
CA VAL A 23 6.92 4.01 0.20
C VAL A 23 5.92 2.92 0.56
N ILE A 24 6.05 1.76 -0.09
CA ILE A 24 5.05 0.69 0.07
C ILE A 24 5.61 -0.56 0.75
N GLY A 25 6.86 -0.56 1.11
CA GLY A 25 7.47 -1.73 1.71
C GLY A 25 6.99 -1.98 3.13
N GLY A 26 7.37 -3.13 3.65
CA GLY A 26 6.93 -3.53 4.96
C GLY A 26 5.79 -4.52 4.84
N LYS A 27 5.48 -5.12 5.96
CA LYS A 27 4.55 -6.24 5.96
C LYS A 27 3.11 -5.82 5.65
N TRP A 28 2.72 -4.61 6.07
CA TRP A 28 1.30 -4.29 6.09
C TRP A 28 0.83 -3.32 5.01
N LYS A 29 1.71 -2.47 4.49
CA LYS A 29 1.28 -1.41 3.58
C LYS A 29 0.65 -1.93 2.29
N MET A 30 1.27 -2.92 1.66
CA MET A 30 0.72 -3.47 0.43
C MET A 30 -0.62 -4.14 0.69
N GLN A 31 -0.75 -4.82 1.82
CA GLN A 31 -2.01 -5.45 2.19
C GLN A 31 -3.11 -4.41 2.41
N ILE A 32 -2.76 -3.29 3.04
CA ILE A 32 -3.73 -2.21 3.24
C ILE A 32 -4.22 -1.68 1.90
N LEU A 33 -3.31 -1.43 0.98
CA LEU A 33 -3.68 -0.91 -0.33
C LEU A 33 -4.61 -1.87 -1.07
N CYS A 34 -4.29 -3.15 -1.06
CA CYS A 34 -5.13 -4.14 -1.73
C CYS A 34 -6.49 -4.25 -1.06
N THR A 35 -6.52 -4.19 0.26
CA THR A 35 -7.78 -4.29 0.99
C THR A 35 -8.68 -3.10 0.70
N LEU A 36 -8.12 -1.90 0.72
CA LEU A 36 -8.91 -0.70 0.44
C LEU A 36 -9.37 -0.67 -1.01
N ASN A 37 -8.52 -1.13 -1.92
CA ASN A 37 -8.90 -1.17 -3.32
C ASN A 37 -10.06 -2.13 -3.57
N THR A 38 -10.03 -3.28 -2.92
CA THR A 38 -11.04 -4.31 -3.12
C THR A 38 -12.36 -3.95 -2.44
N SER A 39 -12.28 -3.43 -1.23
CA SER A 39 -13.49 -3.18 -0.42
C SER A 39 -14.07 -1.80 -0.59
N GLY A 40 -13.30 -0.87 -1.17
CA GLY A 40 -13.71 0.52 -1.22
C GLY A 40 -13.42 1.21 0.10
N PRO A 41 -14.01 2.37 0.32
CA PRO A 41 -13.71 3.12 1.55
C PRO A 41 -14.07 2.34 2.79
N LEU A 42 -13.17 2.34 3.77
CA LEU A 42 -13.35 1.63 5.02
C LEU A 42 -12.99 2.51 6.19
N ARG A 43 -13.67 2.29 7.30
CA ARG A 43 -13.32 2.94 8.57
C ARG A 43 -12.12 2.23 9.18
N TYR A 44 -11.45 2.92 10.09
CA TYR A 44 -10.26 2.38 10.73
C TYR A 44 -10.47 0.98 11.30
N ASN A 45 -11.55 0.81 12.05
CA ASN A 45 -11.80 -0.49 12.70
C ASN A 45 -12.09 -1.58 11.67
N GLU A 46 -12.66 -1.21 10.54
CA GLU A 46 -12.90 -2.18 9.48
C GLU A 46 -11.59 -2.62 8.83
N VAL A 47 -10.69 -1.67 8.61
CA VAL A 47 -9.36 -2.00 8.09
C VAL A 47 -8.66 -2.93 9.07
N ARG A 48 -8.71 -2.58 10.35
CA ARG A 48 -8.02 -3.35 11.36
C ARG A 48 -8.52 -4.78 11.44
N ARG A 49 -9.82 -4.98 11.31
CA ARG A 49 -10.38 -6.33 11.33
C ARG A 49 -9.88 -7.17 10.17
N LYS A 50 -9.65 -6.54 9.03
CA LYS A 50 -9.17 -7.26 7.84
C LYS A 50 -7.67 -7.49 7.86
N MET A 51 -6.94 -6.76 8.69
CA MET A 51 -5.49 -6.89 8.83
C MET A 51 -5.21 -7.69 10.10
N GLU A 52 -5.49 -8.96 10.05
CA GLU A 52 -5.38 -9.81 11.22
C GLU A 52 -3.97 -9.78 11.79
N GLY A 53 -3.86 -9.51 13.08
CA GLY A 53 -2.59 -9.52 13.75
C GLY A 53 -1.84 -8.19 13.77
N VAL A 54 -2.34 -7.17 13.09
CA VAL A 54 -1.66 -5.89 13.09
C VAL A 54 -1.94 -5.16 14.40
N SER A 55 -0.92 -4.52 14.97
CA SER A 55 -1.12 -3.72 16.16
C SER A 55 -1.68 -2.36 15.78
N ASN A 56 -2.32 -1.72 16.75
CA ASN A 56 -2.89 -0.40 16.54
C ASN A 56 -1.82 0.60 16.14
N THR A 57 -0.68 0.56 16.81
CA THR A 57 0.43 1.47 16.54
C THR A 57 0.93 1.33 15.10
N VAL A 58 1.11 0.09 14.66
CA VAL A 58 1.62 -0.17 13.32
C VAL A 58 0.60 0.24 12.26
N LEU A 59 -0.68 -0.03 12.49
CA LEU A 59 -1.70 0.31 11.52
C LEU A 59 -1.85 1.82 11.38
N VAL A 60 -1.87 2.55 12.50
CA VAL A 60 -1.95 4.01 12.46
C VAL A 60 -0.78 4.59 11.68
N LYS A 61 0.42 4.09 11.95
CA LYS A 61 1.61 4.58 11.28
C LYS A 61 1.54 4.29 9.78
N ALA A 62 1.14 3.08 9.42
CA ALA A 62 1.07 2.70 8.01
C ALA A 62 0.05 3.55 7.25
N LEU A 63 -1.13 3.74 7.83
CA LEU A 63 -2.15 4.56 7.19
C LEU A 63 -1.68 6.01 7.03
N ARG A 64 -0.99 6.53 8.04
CA ARG A 64 -0.47 7.89 7.96
C ARG A 64 0.56 8.01 6.86
N GLU A 65 1.49 7.07 6.79
CA GLU A 65 2.55 7.13 5.79
C GLU A 65 1.99 6.97 4.37
N LEU A 66 1.00 6.10 4.21
CA LEU A 66 0.36 5.94 2.90
C LEU A 66 -0.41 7.21 2.52
N THR A 67 -1.02 7.86 3.49
CA THR A 67 -1.74 9.10 3.24
C THR A 67 -0.76 10.21 2.84
N GLU A 68 0.37 10.29 3.53
CA GLU A 68 1.39 11.29 3.22
C GLU A 68 1.99 11.06 1.84
N ALA A 69 2.07 9.81 1.42
CA ALA A 69 2.61 9.48 0.09
C ALA A 69 1.58 9.69 -1.01
N GLY A 70 0.34 10.01 -0.68
CA GLY A 70 -0.68 10.24 -1.67
C GLY A 70 -1.37 9.00 -2.19
N LEU A 71 -1.11 7.84 -1.58
CA LEU A 71 -1.69 6.58 -2.03
C LEU A 71 -3.04 6.30 -1.36
N VAL A 72 -3.27 6.89 -0.20
CA VAL A 72 -4.50 6.73 0.55
C VAL A 72 -5.03 8.10 0.89
N ARG A 73 -6.34 8.25 0.83
CA ARG A 73 -7.02 9.48 1.22
C ARG A 73 -7.81 9.21 2.47
N ARG A 74 -7.69 10.13 3.43
CA ARG A 74 -8.44 10.06 4.67
C ARG A 74 -9.57 11.08 4.57
N ASN A 75 -10.80 10.59 4.55
CA ASN A 75 -11.99 11.44 4.43
C ASN A 75 -12.65 11.55 5.78
N GLU A 76 -12.85 12.78 6.22
CA GLU A 76 -13.49 13.04 7.49
C GLU A 76 -14.88 13.62 7.22
N TYR A 77 -15.90 13.00 7.78
CA TYR A 77 -17.27 13.43 7.57
C TYR A 77 -17.79 14.07 8.84
N MET A 78 -18.34 15.27 8.69
CA MET A 78 -18.84 16.04 9.81
C MET A 78 -20.18 15.52 10.24
N GLU A 79 -20.15 14.46 11.00
CA GLU A 79 -21.35 13.82 11.54
C GLU A 79 -21.20 13.69 13.04
N VAL A 80 -22.22 13.22 13.71
CA VAL A 80 -22.18 12.97 15.14
C VAL A 80 -22.56 11.52 15.35
N PRO A 81 -21.60 10.67 15.70
CA PRO A 81 -20.17 10.96 15.89
C PRO A 81 -19.46 11.18 14.55
N VAL A 82 -18.30 11.78 14.63
CA VAL A 82 -17.49 12.03 13.44
C VAL A 82 -17.13 10.70 12.78
N ARG A 83 -17.26 10.64 11.47
CA ARG A 83 -16.92 9.45 10.70
C ARG A 83 -15.68 9.72 9.88
N VAL A 84 -14.72 8.80 9.93
CA VAL A 84 -13.50 8.89 9.15
C VAL A 84 -13.38 7.61 8.32
N GLU A 85 -13.12 7.78 7.02
CA GLU A 85 -12.93 6.64 6.13
C GLU A 85 -11.63 6.80 5.36
N TYR A 86 -11.05 5.68 5.00
CA TYR A 86 -9.84 5.63 4.19
C TYR A 86 -10.14 4.98 2.86
N GLU A 87 -9.54 5.49 1.80
CA GLU A 87 -9.71 4.89 0.48
C GLU A 87 -8.45 5.11 -0.34
N THR A 88 -8.25 4.28 -1.36
CA THR A 88 -7.12 4.47 -2.26
C THR A 88 -7.38 5.65 -3.18
N THR A 89 -6.30 6.26 -3.67
CA THR A 89 -6.40 7.37 -4.61
C THR A 89 -6.16 6.85 -6.03
N THR A 90 -6.36 7.71 -7.02
CA THR A 90 -6.20 7.29 -8.42
C THR A 90 -4.77 6.90 -8.75
N ILE A 91 -3.81 7.39 -7.97
CA ILE A 91 -2.42 7.02 -8.18
C ILE A 91 -2.22 5.52 -7.99
N CYS A 92 -3.08 4.87 -7.21
CA CYS A 92 -3.00 3.44 -6.97
C CYS A 92 -3.52 2.62 -8.13
N ASP A 93 -4.23 3.23 -9.07
CA ASP A 93 -4.82 2.48 -10.18
C ASP A 93 -3.77 1.71 -10.97
N ASP A 94 -2.60 2.30 -11.14
CA ASP A 94 -1.51 1.63 -11.85
C ASP A 94 -0.73 0.70 -10.94
N LEU A 95 -0.72 0.96 -9.65
CA LEU A 95 0.03 0.17 -8.70
C LEU A 95 -0.63 -1.17 -8.39
N ILE A 96 -1.95 -1.17 -8.28
CA ILE A 96 -2.67 -2.39 -7.89
C ILE A 96 -2.41 -3.56 -8.83
N PRO A 97 -2.43 -3.39 -10.16
CA PRO A 97 -2.09 -4.52 -11.05
C PRO A 97 -0.68 -5.04 -10.82
N ILE A 98 0.25 -4.17 -10.46
CA ILE A 98 1.62 -4.59 -10.17
C ILE A 98 1.65 -5.48 -8.94
N LEU A 99 0.91 -5.10 -7.91
CA LEU A 99 0.84 -5.89 -6.68
C LEU A 99 0.14 -7.23 -6.94
N GLU A 100 -0.87 -7.24 -7.79
CA GLU A 100 -1.54 -8.48 -8.15
C GLU A 100 -0.61 -9.41 -8.92
N ASN A 101 0.18 -8.86 -9.82
CA ASN A 101 1.16 -9.66 -10.53
C ASN A 101 2.22 -10.21 -9.59
N LEU A 102 2.62 -9.43 -8.62
CA LEU A 102 3.57 -9.91 -7.62
C LEU A 102 2.98 -11.05 -6.81
N SER A 103 1.72 -10.92 -6.43
CA SER A 103 1.03 -11.96 -5.69
C SER A 103 0.96 -13.26 -6.51
N ASN A 104 0.62 -13.13 -7.78
CA ASN A 104 0.54 -14.29 -8.65
C ASN A 104 1.90 -14.96 -8.83
N TRP A 105 2.94 -14.17 -8.96
CA TRP A 105 4.29 -14.70 -9.06
C TRP A 105 4.67 -15.47 -7.82
N CYS A 106 4.33 -14.92 -6.67
CA CYS A 106 4.64 -15.55 -5.39
C CYS A 106 3.92 -16.88 -5.25
N GLU A 107 2.64 -16.90 -5.62
CA GLU A 107 1.83 -18.10 -5.52
C GLU A 107 2.39 -19.20 -6.41
N LYS A 108 2.82 -18.83 -7.62
CA LYS A 108 3.34 -19.79 -8.58
C LYS A 108 4.72 -20.33 -8.18
N ASN A 109 5.54 -19.52 -7.58
CA ASN A 109 6.95 -19.85 -7.37
C ASN A 109 7.37 -20.10 -5.92
N LEU A 110 6.64 -19.58 -4.96
CA LEU A 110 7.04 -19.65 -3.56
C LEU A 110 6.07 -20.37 -2.64
N LEU A 111 4.90 -20.70 -3.14
CA LEU A 111 3.89 -21.39 -2.33
C LEU A 111 3.56 -22.78 -2.85
#